data_44fc43d13bd702f8835e4c28dca31427
#
_entry.id   44fc43d13bd702f8835e4c28dca31427
#
_cell.length_a   1.000
_cell.length_b   1.000
_cell.length_c   1.000
_cell.angle_alpha   90.00
_cell.angle_beta   90.00
_cell.angle_gamma   90.00
#
_symmetry.space_group_name_H-M   'P 1'
#
loop_
_entity.id
_entity.type
_entity.pdbx_description
1 polymer ?
#
loop_
_entity_poly.entity_id
_entity_poly.type
_entity_poly.pdbx_seq_one_letter_code
_entity_poly.pdbx_strand_id
1 'polypeptide(L)'
;MDYKNKKVLFIDLDSTLIKTISGKTFPEDITDFRVQLPVLDKIIEKMPNLEMFFIVSNQGGLKTLTDKRLFNSKISAIESICASYLRSKLNNLLYADNLYCCSTDKNNTYRKPNTGMLEQLYYNYKYNIDSKDDCIMIGDSSGKPGDFSDSDKRCASRFFIDYIDVRDFLES
;
A
#
# COMPACT_ATOMS: atom_id res chain seq x y z
N MET A 1 -15.45 6.13 -9.99
CA MET A 1 -14.87 6.58 -8.71
C MET A 1 -14.22 7.94 -8.91
N ASP A 2 -14.40 8.87 -8.00
CA ASP A 2 -13.77 10.21 -8.09
C ASP A 2 -12.41 10.19 -7.38
N TYR A 3 -11.35 9.97 -8.14
CA TYR A 3 -9.99 9.94 -7.59
C TYR A 3 -9.44 11.34 -7.29
N LYS A 4 -9.92 12.39 -7.96
CA LYS A 4 -9.38 13.75 -7.83
C LYS A 4 -9.54 14.31 -6.42
N ASN A 5 -10.57 13.86 -5.71
CA ASN A 5 -10.84 14.29 -4.33
C ASN A 5 -10.17 13.40 -3.27
N LYS A 6 -9.42 12.36 -3.68
CA LYS A 6 -8.69 11.52 -2.73
C LYS A 6 -7.39 12.18 -2.31
N LYS A 7 -7.23 12.34 -1.00
CA LYS A 7 -6.05 12.95 -0.36
C LYS A 7 -5.15 11.94 0.33
N VAL A 8 -5.70 10.78 0.71
CA VAL A 8 -5.00 9.73 1.48
C VAL A 8 -5.03 8.43 0.72
N LEU A 9 -3.86 7.91 0.36
CA LEU A 9 -3.71 6.62 -0.30
C LEU A 9 -3.07 5.60 0.64
N PHE A 10 -3.79 4.51 0.90
CA PHE A 10 -3.22 3.27 1.41
C PHE A 10 -2.92 2.36 0.22
N ILE A 11 -1.71 1.83 0.12
CA ILE A 11 -1.32 0.99 -1.01
C ILE A 11 -0.66 -0.29 -0.52
N ASP A 12 -1.07 -1.43 -1.06
CA ASP A 12 -0.37 -2.69 -0.84
C ASP A 12 1.01 -2.68 -1.53
N LEU A 13 1.91 -3.52 -1.05
CA LEU A 13 3.29 -3.57 -1.52
C LEU A 13 3.49 -4.56 -2.66
N ASP A 14 3.37 -5.86 -2.35
CA ASP A 14 3.74 -6.94 -3.26
C ASP A 14 2.70 -7.12 -4.38
N SER A 15 3.14 -7.24 -5.61
CA SER A 15 2.30 -7.30 -6.81
C SER A 15 1.48 -6.04 -7.11
N THR A 16 1.50 -5.04 -6.21
CA THR A 16 0.82 -3.74 -6.35
C THR A 16 1.83 -2.63 -6.63
N LEU A 17 2.61 -2.22 -5.64
CA LEU A 17 3.61 -1.14 -5.76
C LEU A 17 4.94 -1.65 -6.32
N ILE A 18 5.29 -2.89 -6.00
CA ILE A 18 6.49 -3.57 -6.49
C ILE A 18 6.17 -4.91 -7.13
N LYS A 19 7.08 -5.38 -7.98
CA LYS A 19 7.13 -6.76 -8.51
C LYS A 19 8.54 -7.30 -8.35
N THR A 20 8.66 -8.63 -8.26
CA THR A 20 9.97 -9.29 -8.29
C THR A 20 10.66 -9.08 -9.65
N ILE A 21 11.98 -8.92 -9.63
CA ILE A 21 12.80 -8.88 -10.85
C ILE A 21 12.90 -10.29 -11.44
N SER A 22 13.03 -11.31 -10.58
CA SER A 22 13.08 -12.71 -10.95
C SER A 22 11.83 -13.24 -11.64
N GLY A 23 10.69 -12.52 -11.52
CA GLY A 23 9.39 -12.98 -12.01
C GLY A 23 8.73 -14.06 -11.16
N LYS A 24 9.33 -14.44 -10.02
CA LYS A 24 8.75 -15.38 -9.06
C LYS A 24 7.67 -14.72 -8.22
N THR A 25 6.72 -15.49 -7.71
CA THR A 25 5.66 -15.00 -6.82
C THR A 25 6.22 -14.40 -5.53
N PHE A 26 7.31 -14.99 -5.01
CA PHE A 26 8.00 -14.49 -3.83
C PHE A 26 9.41 -14.06 -4.18
N PRO A 27 9.93 -12.98 -3.58
CA PRO A 27 11.29 -12.52 -3.85
C PRO A 27 12.33 -13.56 -3.41
N GLU A 28 13.40 -13.71 -4.20
CA GLU A 28 14.52 -14.61 -3.88
C GLU A 28 15.38 -14.05 -2.74
N ASP A 29 15.51 -12.74 -2.70
CA ASP A 29 16.21 -12.02 -1.65
C ASP A 29 15.65 -10.59 -1.48
N ILE A 30 16.27 -9.81 -0.62
CA ILE A 30 15.82 -8.43 -0.31
C ILE A 30 15.92 -7.49 -1.51
N THR A 31 16.80 -7.76 -2.49
CA THR A 31 17.02 -6.91 -3.66
C THR A 31 16.16 -7.31 -4.86
N ASP A 32 15.48 -8.47 -4.79
CA ASP A 32 14.62 -8.97 -5.85
C ASP A 32 13.31 -8.20 -5.90
N PHE A 33 13.38 -6.91 -6.25
CA PHE A 33 12.20 -6.09 -6.49
C PHE A 33 12.48 -4.97 -7.49
N ARG A 34 11.41 -4.56 -8.17
CA ARG A 34 11.35 -3.32 -8.94
C ARG A 34 10.08 -2.56 -8.61
N VAL A 35 10.19 -1.24 -8.47
CA VAL A 35 9.03 -0.36 -8.30
C VAL A 35 8.24 -0.30 -9.61
N GLN A 36 6.93 -0.37 -9.52
CA GLN A 36 6.03 -0.26 -10.66
C GLN A 36 5.76 1.21 -11.00
N LEU A 37 6.65 1.83 -11.79
CA LEU A 37 6.49 3.22 -12.23
C LEU A 37 5.12 3.51 -12.86
N PRO A 38 4.52 2.62 -13.69
CA PRO A 38 3.16 2.85 -14.21
C PRO A 38 2.11 3.09 -13.14
N VAL A 39 2.25 2.47 -11.95
CA VAL A 39 1.33 2.72 -10.83
C VAL A 39 1.54 4.12 -10.27
N LEU A 40 2.79 4.56 -10.09
CA LEU A 40 3.10 5.91 -9.61
C LEU A 40 2.65 6.98 -10.62
N ASP A 41 2.88 6.77 -11.91
CA ASP A 41 2.42 7.67 -12.97
C ASP A 41 0.90 7.80 -12.98
N LYS A 42 0.20 6.68 -12.78
CA LYS A 42 -1.27 6.67 -12.69
C LYS A 42 -1.79 7.39 -11.44
N ILE A 43 -1.08 7.26 -10.31
CA ILE A 43 -1.40 8.02 -9.09
C ILE A 43 -1.26 9.52 -9.39
N ILE A 44 -0.18 9.96 -10.04
CA ILE A 44 0.03 11.36 -10.41
C ILE A 44 -1.09 11.87 -11.31
N GLU A 45 -1.48 11.06 -12.32
CA GLU A 45 -2.56 11.42 -13.27
C GLU A 45 -3.92 11.56 -12.57
N LYS A 46 -4.28 10.60 -11.73
CA LYS A 46 -5.63 10.47 -11.19
C LYS A 46 -5.85 11.18 -9.85
N MET A 47 -4.80 11.35 -9.06
CA MET A 47 -4.87 11.84 -7.68
C MET A 47 -4.02 13.12 -7.48
N PRO A 48 -4.30 14.21 -8.21
CA PRO A 48 -3.49 15.44 -8.18
C PRO A 48 -3.49 16.13 -6.80
N ASN A 49 -4.45 15.81 -5.95
CA ASN A 49 -4.61 16.37 -4.60
C ASN A 49 -4.11 15.42 -3.49
N LEU A 50 -3.33 14.40 -3.85
CA LEU A 50 -2.78 13.45 -2.86
C LEU A 50 -1.85 14.17 -1.87
N GLU A 51 -2.14 14.03 -0.58
CA GLU A 51 -1.39 14.62 0.53
C GLU A 51 -0.62 13.56 1.33
N MET A 52 -1.11 12.32 1.35
CA MET A 52 -0.57 11.23 2.17
C MET A 52 -0.47 9.93 1.38
N PHE A 53 0.69 9.29 1.48
CA PHE A 53 1.03 8.04 0.80
C PHE A 53 1.48 7.00 1.82
N PHE A 54 0.69 5.97 2.05
CA PHE A 54 0.92 4.96 3.08
C PHE A 54 1.01 3.55 2.50
N ILE A 55 2.14 2.87 2.73
CA ILE A 55 2.33 1.47 2.32
C ILE A 55 1.85 0.55 3.45
N VAL A 56 0.99 -0.43 3.14
CA VAL A 56 0.44 -1.39 4.12
C VAL A 56 0.55 -2.82 3.59
N SER A 57 1.33 -3.68 4.26
CA SER A 57 1.68 -4.99 3.73
C SER A 57 1.58 -6.14 4.73
N ASN A 58 1.09 -7.31 4.26
CA ASN A 58 1.14 -8.57 5.00
C ASN A 58 2.45 -9.31 4.68
N GLN A 59 3.33 -9.45 5.66
CA GLN A 59 4.67 -10.05 5.53
C GLN A 59 4.86 -11.28 6.43
N GLY A 60 3.94 -12.23 6.35
CA GLY A 60 3.96 -13.44 7.18
C GLY A 60 5.16 -14.37 6.99
N GLY A 61 5.97 -14.16 5.95
CA GLY A 61 7.20 -14.92 5.70
C GLY A 61 8.41 -14.50 6.56
N LEU A 62 8.35 -13.32 7.19
CA LEU A 62 9.46 -12.78 8.00
C LEU A 62 9.48 -13.41 9.39
N LYS A 63 10.29 -14.46 9.56
CA LYS A 63 10.31 -15.25 10.80
C LYS A 63 11.36 -14.77 11.80
N THR A 64 12.56 -14.47 11.33
CA THR A 64 13.69 -14.10 12.18
C THR A 64 13.77 -12.57 12.41
N LEU A 65 14.51 -12.19 13.46
CA LEU A 65 14.80 -10.77 13.70
C LEU A 65 15.63 -10.16 12.55
N THR A 66 16.51 -10.95 11.96
CA THR A 66 17.32 -10.54 10.81
C THR A 66 16.43 -10.26 9.59
N ASP A 67 15.49 -11.16 9.26
CA ASP A 67 14.54 -10.95 8.16
C ASP A 67 13.74 -9.65 8.34
N LYS A 68 13.26 -9.41 9.57
CA LYS A 68 12.50 -8.20 9.90
C LYS A 68 13.33 -6.93 9.76
N ARG A 69 14.60 -6.94 10.20
CA ARG A 69 15.52 -5.80 10.06
C ARG A 69 15.81 -5.49 8.59
N LEU A 70 16.10 -6.52 7.79
CA LEU A 70 16.34 -6.37 6.37
C LEU A 70 15.11 -5.85 5.65
N PHE A 71 13.93 -6.40 5.97
CA PHE A 71 12.68 -5.94 5.37
C PHE A 71 12.35 -4.48 5.77
N ASN A 72 12.63 -4.10 7.00
CA ASN A 72 12.49 -2.71 7.45
C ASN A 72 13.31 -1.74 6.57
N SER A 73 14.56 -2.08 6.30
CA SER A 73 15.42 -1.28 5.41
C SER A 73 14.87 -1.25 3.99
N LYS A 74 14.37 -2.38 3.48
CA LYS A 74 13.75 -2.49 2.15
C LYS A 74 12.52 -1.61 2.03
N ILE A 75 11.56 -1.73 2.95
CA ILE A 75 10.29 -1.00 2.84
C ILE A 75 10.50 0.51 3.01
N SER A 76 11.42 0.93 3.89
CA SER A 76 11.78 2.34 4.05
C SER A 76 12.45 2.91 2.81
N ALA A 77 13.30 2.14 2.14
CA ALA A 77 13.90 2.54 0.87
C ALA A 77 12.84 2.69 -0.23
N ILE A 78 11.91 1.73 -0.35
CA ILE A 78 10.81 1.77 -1.32
C ILE A 78 9.92 2.99 -1.05
N GLU A 79 9.52 3.22 0.19
CA GLU A 79 8.74 4.40 0.58
C GLU A 79 9.44 5.69 0.16
N SER A 80 10.73 5.84 0.50
CA SER A 80 11.52 7.03 0.17
C SER A 80 11.62 7.26 -1.34
N ILE A 81 11.83 6.20 -2.14
CA ILE A 81 11.89 6.27 -3.60
C ILE A 81 10.54 6.71 -4.16
N CYS A 82 9.45 6.05 -3.74
CA CYS A 82 8.10 6.34 -4.23
C CYS A 82 7.66 7.76 -3.82
N ALA A 83 7.86 8.13 -2.55
CA ALA A 83 7.50 9.45 -2.07
C ALA A 83 8.30 10.56 -2.77
N SER A 84 9.59 10.36 -3.02
CA SER A 84 10.41 11.32 -3.77
C SER A 84 9.94 11.46 -5.20
N TYR A 85 9.61 10.35 -5.87
CA TYR A 85 9.06 10.38 -7.23
C TYR A 85 7.72 11.13 -7.27
N LEU A 86 6.79 10.81 -6.38
CA LEU A 86 5.49 11.47 -6.30
C LEU A 86 5.65 12.97 -5.98
N ARG A 87 6.49 13.36 -5.01
CA ARG A 87 6.76 14.77 -4.66
C ARG A 87 7.38 15.57 -5.80
N SER A 88 8.11 14.92 -6.71
CA SER A 88 8.66 15.58 -7.88
C SER A 88 7.57 16.04 -8.88
N LYS A 89 6.35 15.55 -8.74
CA LYS A 89 5.20 15.79 -9.65
C LYS A 89 3.96 16.32 -8.94
N LEU A 90 3.81 16.01 -7.66
CA LEU A 90 2.65 16.44 -6.83
C LEU A 90 3.13 17.45 -5.78
N ASN A 91 2.58 18.66 -5.82
CA ASN A 91 2.96 19.72 -4.88
C ASN A 91 2.41 19.50 -3.46
N ASN A 92 1.37 18.67 -3.31
CA ASN A 92 0.62 18.53 -2.08
C ASN A 92 1.03 17.32 -1.24
N LEU A 93 1.92 16.44 -1.70
CA LEU A 93 2.31 15.26 -0.94
C LEU A 93 3.20 15.64 0.24
N LEU A 94 2.61 15.68 1.44
CA LEU A 94 3.24 16.10 2.69
C LEU A 94 3.83 14.90 3.45
N TYR A 95 3.08 13.81 3.55
CA TYR A 95 3.42 12.67 4.41
C TYR A 95 3.54 11.37 3.62
N ALA A 96 4.54 10.58 3.99
CA ALA A 96 4.68 9.18 3.58
C ALA A 96 5.06 8.35 4.79
N ASP A 97 4.51 7.14 4.90
CA ASP A 97 4.78 6.22 6.00
C ASP A 97 4.50 4.78 5.56
N ASN A 98 4.92 3.81 6.35
CA ASN A 98 4.67 2.41 6.06
C ASN A 98 4.40 1.60 7.32
N LEU A 99 3.55 0.59 7.19
CA LEU A 99 3.34 -0.45 8.19
C LEU A 99 3.26 -1.83 7.54
N TYR A 100 3.77 -2.84 8.23
CA TYR A 100 3.63 -4.22 7.80
C TYR A 100 3.36 -5.18 8.96
N CYS A 101 2.68 -6.28 8.68
CA CYS A 101 2.34 -7.31 9.65
C CYS A 101 3.08 -8.61 9.35
N CYS A 102 3.92 -9.05 10.29
CA CYS A 102 4.65 -10.34 10.20
C CYS A 102 3.85 -11.54 10.69
N SER A 103 2.69 -11.34 11.33
CA SER A 103 1.89 -12.44 11.82
C SER A 103 1.23 -13.22 10.69
N THR A 104 1.21 -14.54 10.81
CA THR A 104 0.40 -15.43 9.97
C THR A 104 -0.97 -15.73 10.59
N ASP A 105 -1.19 -15.33 11.83
CA ASP A 105 -2.49 -15.48 12.52
C ASP A 105 -3.54 -14.57 11.87
N LYS A 106 -4.61 -15.17 11.39
CA LYS A 106 -5.73 -14.46 10.77
C LYS A 106 -6.50 -13.56 11.75
N ASN A 107 -6.38 -13.82 13.05
CA ASN A 107 -6.99 -13.01 14.11
C ASN A 107 -6.11 -11.83 14.54
N ASN A 108 -4.88 -11.73 14.05
CA ASN A 108 -4.00 -10.60 14.36
C ASN A 108 -4.61 -9.30 13.83
N THR A 109 -4.78 -8.31 14.71
CA THR A 109 -5.43 -7.03 14.41
C THR A 109 -4.78 -6.30 13.23
N TYR A 110 -3.45 -6.40 13.09
CA TYR A 110 -2.69 -5.71 12.02
C TYR A 110 -2.67 -6.47 10.69
N ARG A 111 -2.99 -7.78 10.70
CA ARG A 111 -2.96 -8.55 9.45
C ARG A 111 -4.23 -8.29 8.62
N LYS A 112 -4.07 -7.78 7.40
CA LYS A 112 -5.19 -7.68 6.44
C LYS A 112 -5.85 -9.06 6.25
N PRO A 113 -7.16 -9.19 6.28
CA PRO A 113 -8.20 -8.16 6.13
C PRO A 113 -8.60 -7.40 7.40
N ASN A 114 -7.90 -7.55 8.53
CA ASN A 114 -8.14 -6.70 9.71
C ASN A 114 -7.53 -5.32 9.49
N THR A 115 -8.02 -4.32 10.19
CA THR A 115 -7.85 -2.89 9.86
C THR A 115 -6.75 -2.19 10.63
N GLY A 116 -6.08 -2.90 11.56
CA GLY A 116 -5.15 -2.27 12.51
C GLY A 116 -4.01 -1.45 11.91
N MET A 117 -3.48 -1.83 10.72
CA MET A 117 -2.47 -1.00 10.05
C MET A 117 -3.08 0.31 9.55
N LEU A 118 -4.27 0.26 8.94
CA LEU A 118 -4.97 1.45 8.46
C LEU A 118 -5.38 2.35 9.62
N GLU A 119 -5.92 1.76 10.69
CA GLU A 119 -6.34 2.47 11.90
C GLU A 119 -5.16 3.22 12.52
N GLN A 120 -4.01 2.56 12.67
CA GLN A 120 -2.84 3.19 13.27
C GLN A 120 -2.32 4.35 12.44
N LEU A 121 -2.16 4.18 11.11
CA LEU A 121 -1.74 5.26 10.23
C LEU A 121 -2.76 6.41 10.23
N TYR A 122 -4.04 6.09 10.09
CA TYR A 122 -5.10 7.10 10.16
C TYR A 122 -5.06 7.86 11.49
N TYR A 123 -4.88 7.18 12.61
CA TYR A 123 -4.82 7.81 13.92
C TYR A 123 -3.57 8.69 14.08
N ASN A 124 -2.42 8.24 13.59
CA ASN A 124 -1.16 9.02 13.67
C ASN A 124 -1.26 10.34 12.92
N TYR A 125 -2.03 10.37 11.82
CA TYR A 125 -2.18 11.56 10.95
C TYR A 125 -3.57 12.20 11.02
N LYS A 126 -4.39 11.84 12.01
CA LYS A 126 -5.82 12.25 12.11
C LYS A 126 -6.08 13.74 12.05
N TYR A 127 -5.14 14.57 12.48
CA TYR A 127 -5.28 16.03 12.45
C TYR A 127 -5.12 16.63 11.05
N ASN A 128 -4.67 15.81 10.10
CA ASN A 128 -4.47 16.18 8.71
C ASN A 128 -5.44 15.46 7.78
N ILE A 129 -6.33 14.61 8.30
CA ILE A 129 -7.32 13.85 7.54
C ILE A 129 -8.71 14.33 7.94
N ASP A 130 -9.41 14.97 7.00
CA ASP A 130 -10.72 15.55 7.25
C ASP A 130 -11.81 14.48 7.35
N SER A 131 -11.76 13.48 6.45
CA SER A 131 -12.77 12.42 6.37
C SER A 131 -12.18 11.12 5.83
N LYS A 132 -12.79 9.99 6.18
CA LYS A 132 -12.52 8.71 5.53
C LYS A 132 -12.92 8.69 4.06
N ASP A 133 -13.82 9.57 3.63
CA ASP A 133 -14.19 9.72 2.23
C ASP A 133 -13.03 10.22 1.36
N ASP A 134 -12.04 10.90 1.98
CA ASP A 134 -10.81 11.33 1.32
C ASP A 134 -9.80 10.18 1.14
N CYS A 135 -10.08 9.02 1.76
CA CYS A 135 -9.18 7.87 1.75
C CYS A 135 -9.54 6.88 0.64
N ILE A 136 -8.52 6.21 0.12
CA ILE A 136 -8.66 5.10 -0.81
C ILE A 136 -7.57 4.05 -0.54
N MET A 137 -7.88 2.79 -0.82
CA MET A 137 -6.89 1.71 -0.82
C MET A 137 -6.73 1.13 -2.23
N ILE A 138 -5.48 0.95 -2.66
CA ILE A 138 -5.10 0.24 -3.88
C ILE A 138 -4.37 -1.05 -3.51
N GLY A 139 -4.77 -2.18 -4.08
CA GLY A 139 -4.14 -3.48 -3.84
C GLY A 139 -4.49 -4.50 -4.91
N ASP A 140 -3.79 -5.64 -4.92
CA ASP A 140 -4.02 -6.73 -5.87
C ASP A 140 -4.94 -7.83 -5.33
N SER A 141 -5.13 -7.89 -4.01
CA SER A 141 -5.93 -8.91 -3.33
C SER A 141 -7.40 -8.51 -3.25
N SER A 142 -8.11 -8.63 -4.37
CA SER A 142 -9.51 -8.21 -4.54
C SER A 142 -10.52 -9.35 -4.52
N GLY A 143 -10.06 -10.62 -4.59
CA GLY A 143 -10.89 -11.81 -4.71
C GLY A 143 -11.34 -12.12 -6.14
N LYS A 144 -10.71 -11.53 -7.15
CA LYS A 144 -10.89 -11.91 -8.56
C LYS A 144 -10.35 -13.32 -8.80
N PRO A 145 -10.84 -14.02 -9.86
CA PRO A 145 -10.26 -15.29 -10.25
C PRO A 145 -8.75 -15.19 -10.45
N GLY A 146 -7.98 -16.04 -9.76
CA GLY A 146 -6.51 -16.05 -9.77
C GLY A 146 -5.85 -15.24 -8.65
N ASP A 147 -6.59 -14.47 -7.86
CA ASP A 147 -6.04 -13.78 -6.71
C ASP A 147 -5.74 -14.76 -5.57
N PHE A 148 -4.65 -14.51 -4.86
CA PHE A 148 -4.29 -15.28 -3.67
C PHE A 148 -5.30 -15.10 -2.53
N SER A 149 -5.92 -13.94 -2.44
CA SER A 149 -6.91 -13.61 -1.40
C SER A 149 -7.79 -12.41 -1.79
N ASP A 150 -8.72 -12.05 -0.92
CA ASP A 150 -9.53 -10.83 -0.98
C ASP A 150 -9.16 -9.83 0.13
N SER A 151 -7.97 -9.99 0.70
CA SER A 151 -7.59 -9.32 1.95
C SER A 151 -7.55 -7.79 1.86
N ASP A 152 -7.13 -7.23 0.73
CA ASP A 152 -7.05 -5.77 0.57
C ASP A 152 -8.44 -5.17 0.45
N LYS A 153 -9.27 -5.73 -0.42
CA LYS A 153 -10.65 -5.29 -0.61
C LYS A 153 -11.45 -5.36 0.69
N ARG A 154 -11.33 -6.47 1.43
CA ARG A 154 -12.02 -6.62 2.72
C ARG A 154 -11.46 -5.70 3.80
N CYS A 155 -10.15 -5.43 3.80
CA CYS A 155 -9.54 -4.49 4.72
C CYS A 155 -10.11 -3.08 4.51
N ALA A 156 -10.13 -2.59 3.28
CA ALA A 156 -10.70 -1.30 2.94
C ALA A 156 -12.20 -1.21 3.30
N SER A 157 -12.98 -2.25 2.94
CA SER A 157 -14.40 -2.32 3.25
C SER A 157 -14.67 -2.28 4.77
N ARG A 158 -13.89 -3.00 5.57
CA ARG A 158 -14.01 -3.01 7.04
C ARG A 158 -13.59 -1.68 7.67
N PHE A 159 -12.68 -0.98 7.02
CA PHE A 159 -12.24 0.34 7.46
C PHE A 159 -13.16 1.47 6.94
N PHE A 160 -14.14 1.14 6.09
CA PHE A 160 -15.09 2.07 5.48
C PHE A 160 -14.42 3.13 4.61
N ILE A 161 -13.50 2.71 3.73
CA ILE A 161 -12.88 3.54 2.70
C ILE A 161 -13.06 2.91 1.32
N ASP A 162 -12.86 3.72 0.28
CA ASP A 162 -12.88 3.24 -1.09
C ASP A 162 -11.74 2.24 -1.37
N TYR A 163 -12.00 1.31 -2.29
CA TYR A 163 -11.02 0.34 -2.77
C TYR A 163 -11.05 0.24 -4.29
N ILE A 164 -9.87 0.08 -4.88
CA ILE A 164 -9.72 -0.33 -6.27
C ILE A 164 -8.61 -1.36 -6.41
N ASP A 165 -8.84 -2.37 -7.24
CA ASP A 165 -7.81 -3.31 -7.69
C ASP A 165 -6.78 -2.58 -8.55
N VAL A 166 -5.49 -2.85 -8.34
CA VAL A 166 -4.41 -2.18 -9.07
C VAL A 166 -4.52 -2.36 -10.59
N ARG A 167 -5.03 -3.50 -11.06
CA ARG A 167 -5.26 -3.77 -12.49
C ARG A 167 -6.33 -2.85 -13.07
N ASP A 168 -7.45 -2.70 -12.36
CA ASP A 168 -8.54 -1.79 -12.77
C ASP A 168 -8.09 -0.32 -12.66
N PHE A 169 -7.28 0.01 -11.67
CA PHE A 169 -6.71 1.34 -11.51
C PHE A 169 -5.83 1.73 -12.70
N LEU A 170 -4.99 0.81 -13.15
CA LEU A 170 -4.12 1.05 -14.32
C LEU A 170 -4.91 1.22 -15.62
N GLU A 171 -6.07 0.58 -15.74
CA GLU A 171 -6.96 0.66 -16.92
C GLU A 171 -7.91 1.87 -16.89
N SER A 172 -8.05 2.56 -15.74
CA SER A 172 -9.03 3.65 -15.50
C SER A 172 -8.75 4.95 -16.25
#